data_466702c103233ad717bf2370621d1541
#
_entry.id   466702c103233ad717bf2370621d1541
#
_cell.length_a   1.000
_cell.length_b   1.000
_cell.length_c   1.000
_cell.angle_alpha   90.00
_cell.angle_beta   90.00
_cell.angle_gamma   90.00
#
_symmetry.space_group_name_H-M   'P 1'
#
loop_
_entity.id
_entity.type
_entity.pdbx_description
1 polymer ?
#
loop_
_entity_poly.entity_id
_entity_poly.type
_entity_poly.pdbx_seq_one_letter_code
_entity_poly.pdbx_strand_id
1 'polypeptide(L)'
;MESLEQIKNRAELAARGAKIDIVVNPGPAQQSSLLIDNEHAAAVAQFLRNHPALTFDYCSNATGVDWLDRVIKKTTKVKTVVDGVEKEVDQTIVEKIPGYLEAVYHLYSMKHKHGPLIIRMRTANRTDGARLPSLTPIWRSAELQEREIFDLYGIHFEGHPDLRRILMWDEFVDHPMRKDYREPDDYEWEPTPHDDVLEKAKQHYTPRPQLDGAENVTAQPQ
;
A
#
# COMPACT_ATOMS: atom_id res chain seq x y z
N MET A 1 -14.72 -4.65 22.70
CA MET A 1 -13.81 -5.36 21.79
C MET A 1 -12.65 -5.90 22.62
N GLU A 2 -12.21 -7.14 22.39
CA GLU A 2 -11.02 -7.69 23.02
C GLU A 2 -9.76 -6.88 22.61
N SER A 3 -8.70 -6.95 23.40
CA SER A 3 -7.42 -6.33 23.00
C SER A 3 -6.81 -7.04 21.79
N LEU A 4 -5.99 -6.32 21.00
CA LEU A 4 -5.30 -6.92 19.83
C LEU A 4 -4.44 -8.11 20.23
N GLU A 5 -3.80 -8.07 21.41
CA GLU A 5 -3.00 -9.18 21.93
C GLU A 5 -3.86 -10.42 22.25
N GLN A 6 -5.03 -10.23 22.81
CA GLN A 6 -5.97 -11.34 23.07
C GLN A 6 -6.45 -11.97 21.77
N ILE A 7 -6.82 -11.14 20.78
CA ILE A 7 -7.23 -11.60 19.45
C ILE A 7 -6.09 -12.36 18.76
N LYS A 8 -4.86 -11.80 18.78
CA LYS A 8 -3.66 -12.44 18.25
C LYS A 8 -3.45 -13.83 18.87
N ASN A 9 -3.36 -13.90 20.20
CA ASN A 9 -3.10 -15.16 20.90
C ASN A 9 -4.16 -16.25 20.59
N ARG A 10 -5.42 -15.85 20.48
CA ARG A 10 -6.50 -16.79 20.11
C ARG A 10 -6.38 -17.23 18.66
N ALA A 11 -6.03 -16.35 17.76
CA ALA A 11 -5.86 -16.65 16.34
C ALA A 11 -4.66 -17.61 16.11
N GLU A 12 -3.54 -17.41 16.80
CA GLU A 12 -2.37 -18.28 16.76
C GLU A 12 -2.67 -19.67 17.33
N LEU A 13 -3.51 -19.75 18.38
CA LEU A 13 -3.97 -21.04 18.92
C LEU A 13 -4.91 -21.78 17.96
N ALA A 14 -5.75 -21.05 17.25
CA ALA A 14 -6.74 -21.62 16.33
C ALA A 14 -6.07 -22.07 15.00
N ALA A 15 -5.18 -21.26 14.47
CA ALA A 15 -4.39 -21.57 13.27
C ALA A 15 -2.97 -21.96 13.70
N ARG A 16 -2.79 -23.24 14.04
CA ARG A 16 -1.50 -23.75 14.54
C ARG A 16 -0.37 -23.49 13.54
N GLY A 17 0.66 -22.79 14.00
CA GLY A 17 1.82 -22.41 13.18
C GLY A 17 1.74 -21.00 12.61
N ALA A 18 0.57 -20.34 12.69
CA ALA A 18 0.42 -18.96 12.23
C ALA A 18 1.37 -18.03 12.99
N LYS A 19 1.99 -17.12 12.25
CA LYS A 19 2.82 -16.03 12.80
C LYS A 19 2.06 -14.73 12.63
N ILE A 20 1.71 -14.12 13.75
CA ILE A 20 0.95 -12.87 13.76
C ILE A 20 1.74 -11.83 14.55
N ASP A 21 2.03 -10.69 13.92
CA ASP A 21 2.71 -9.59 14.56
C ASP A 21 1.77 -8.38 14.72
N ILE A 22 1.92 -7.66 15.82
CA ILE A 22 1.21 -6.39 16.01
C ILE A 22 2.09 -5.27 15.44
N VAL A 23 1.58 -4.60 14.42
CA VAL A 23 2.25 -3.49 13.75
C VAL A 23 1.51 -2.20 14.05
N VAL A 24 2.23 -1.23 14.63
CA VAL A 24 1.71 0.12 14.86
C VAL A 24 1.97 0.98 13.63
N ASN A 25 0.93 1.62 13.13
CA ASN A 25 1.07 2.55 12.01
C ASN A 25 1.82 3.82 12.52
N PRO A 26 2.92 4.22 11.85
CA PRO A 26 3.68 5.43 12.24
C PRO A 26 2.93 6.74 12.01
N GLY A 27 1.76 6.70 11.39
CA GLY A 27 0.91 7.90 11.16
C GLY A 27 0.38 8.50 12.47
N PRO A 28 -0.18 9.71 12.42
CA PRO A 28 -0.68 10.43 13.62
C PRO A 28 -1.72 9.64 14.42
N ALA A 29 -2.51 8.79 13.76
CA ALA A 29 -3.53 7.97 14.41
C ALA A 29 -2.95 6.78 15.21
N GLN A 30 -1.68 6.43 15.03
CA GLN A 30 -0.98 5.29 15.66
C GLN A 30 -1.82 4.00 15.71
N GLN A 31 -2.61 3.76 14.67
CA GLN A 31 -3.55 2.67 14.61
C GLN A 31 -2.80 1.33 14.47
N SER A 32 -3.02 0.44 15.41
CA SER A 32 -2.39 -0.88 15.42
C SER A 32 -3.15 -1.87 14.53
N SER A 33 -2.41 -2.80 13.96
CA SER A 33 -2.93 -3.81 13.03
C SER A 33 -2.25 -5.15 13.26
N LEU A 34 -2.87 -6.24 12.85
CA LEU A 34 -2.31 -7.58 12.85
C LEU A 34 -1.68 -7.88 11.48
N LEU A 35 -0.39 -8.10 11.46
CA LEU A 35 0.32 -8.62 10.29
C LEU A 35 0.31 -10.15 10.37
N ILE A 36 -0.28 -10.78 9.38
CA ILE A 36 -0.49 -12.24 9.33
C ILE A 36 0.42 -12.81 8.22
N ASP A 37 1.04 -13.94 8.50
CA ASP A 37 1.77 -14.69 7.47
C ASP A 37 0.83 -15.23 6.39
N ASN A 38 1.29 -15.25 5.14
CA ASN A 38 0.43 -15.56 3.99
C ASN A 38 -0.08 -17.01 4.00
N GLU A 39 0.71 -17.94 4.55
CA GLU A 39 0.37 -19.35 4.59
C GLU A 39 -0.89 -19.61 5.42
N HIS A 40 -1.04 -18.90 6.54
CA HIS A 40 -2.14 -19.12 7.49
C HIS A 40 -3.23 -18.04 7.40
N ALA A 41 -3.08 -17.06 6.51
CA ALA A 41 -3.98 -15.90 6.46
C ALA A 41 -5.45 -16.31 6.27
N ALA A 42 -5.75 -17.26 5.39
CA ALA A 42 -7.11 -17.75 5.18
C ALA A 42 -7.68 -18.45 6.44
N ALA A 43 -6.87 -19.26 7.16
CA ALA A 43 -7.30 -19.92 8.37
C ALA A 43 -7.56 -18.93 9.50
N VAL A 44 -6.68 -17.94 9.68
CA VAL A 44 -6.84 -16.85 10.64
C VAL A 44 -8.08 -16.02 10.31
N ALA A 45 -8.28 -15.65 9.07
CA ALA A 45 -9.44 -14.90 8.61
C ALA A 45 -10.76 -15.65 8.86
N GLN A 46 -10.78 -16.95 8.60
CA GLN A 46 -11.93 -17.80 8.88
C GLN A 46 -12.22 -17.88 10.38
N PHE A 47 -11.19 -17.99 11.22
CA PHE A 47 -11.34 -17.92 12.68
C PHE A 47 -11.92 -16.58 13.12
N LEU A 48 -11.38 -15.46 12.66
CA LEU A 48 -11.85 -14.12 13.02
C LEU A 48 -13.34 -13.91 12.66
N ARG A 49 -13.77 -14.44 11.52
CA ARG A 49 -15.17 -14.37 11.09
C ARG A 49 -16.08 -15.26 11.92
N ASN A 50 -15.69 -16.50 12.17
CA ASN A 50 -16.58 -17.53 12.70
C ASN A 50 -16.58 -17.65 14.23
N HIS A 51 -15.54 -17.13 14.91
CA HIS A 51 -15.45 -17.22 16.37
C HIS A 51 -16.56 -16.43 17.06
N PRO A 52 -17.38 -17.07 17.95
CA PRO A 52 -18.59 -16.45 18.50
C PRO A 52 -18.36 -15.13 19.24
N ALA A 53 -17.21 -14.98 19.90
CA ALA A 53 -16.87 -13.75 20.65
C ALA A 53 -16.31 -12.62 19.76
N LEU A 54 -15.89 -12.92 18.53
CA LEU A 54 -15.29 -11.95 17.61
C LEU A 54 -16.25 -11.59 16.48
N THR A 55 -16.68 -12.58 15.72
CA THR A 55 -17.64 -12.49 14.61
C THR A 55 -17.38 -11.27 13.72
N PHE A 56 -16.15 -11.16 13.18
CA PHE A 56 -15.84 -10.12 12.20
C PHE A 56 -16.48 -10.49 10.85
N ASP A 57 -17.77 -10.24 10.72
CA ASP A 57 -18.63 -10.67 9.63
C ASP A 57 -18.64 -9.71 8.44
N TYR A 58 -18.06 -8.53 8.58
CA TYR A 58 -18.04 -7.50 7.55
C TYR A 58 -16.62 -6.96 7.29
N CYS A 59 -16.17 -7.08 6.05
CA CYS A 59 -14.99 -6.38 5.53
C CYS A 59 -15.48 -5.09 4.86
N SER A 60 -15.19 -3.95 5.48
CA SER A 60 -15.64 -2.65 4.97
C SER A 60 -14.73 -2.11 3.87
N ASN A 61 -13.44 -2.42 3.96
CA ASN A 61 -12.46 -1.94 3.00
C ASN A 61 -11.26 -2.89 2.92
N ALA A 62 -10.76 -3.09 1.69
CA ALA A 62 -9.46 -3.65 1.43
C ALA A 62 -8.68 -2.70 0.52
N THR A 63 -7.43 -2.42 0.83
CA THR A 63 -6.59 -1.51 0.06
C THR A 63 -5.16 -2.02 -0.08
N GLY A 64 -4.50 -1.65 -1.20
CA GLY A 64 -3.09 -1.91 -1.43
C GLY A 64 -2.21 -0.82 -0.85
N VAL A 65 -1.00 -1.18 -0.45
CA VAL A 65 0.05 -0.24 -0.03
C VAL A 65 1.37 -0.64 -0.66
N ASP A 66 2.07 0.33 -1.22
CA ASP A 66 3.40 0.12 -1.80
C ASP A 66 4.48 0.67 -0.87
N TRP A 67 5.41 -0.18 -0.47
CA TRP A 67 6.58 0.15 0.35
C TRP A 67 7.85 0.01 -0.47
N LEU A 68 8.50 1.15 -0.74
CA LEU A 68 9.80 1.19 -1.42
C LEU A 68 10.91 0.61 -0.54
N ASP A 69 12.03 0.24 -1.17
CA ASP A 69 13.28 -0.10 -0.49
C ASP A 69 13.64 1.02 0.50
N ARG A 70 14.03 0.63 1.70
CA ARG A 70 14.46 1.55 2.74
C ARG A 70 15.85 1.21 3.22
N VAL A 71 16.63 2.25 3.48
CA VAL A 71 17.93 2.13 4.09
C VAL A 71 17.85 2.64 5.52
N ILE A 72 18.03 1.74 6.47
CA ILE A 72 18.09 2.10 7.90
C ILE A 72 19.55 2.18 8.31
N LYS A 73 19.95 3.34 8.81
CA LYS A 73 21.27 3.55 9.44
C LYS A 73 21.09 3.38 10.94
N LYS A 74 21.62 2.27 11.50
CA LYS A 74 21.67 2.03 12.94
C LYS A 74 23.08 2.40 13.44
N THR A 75 23.19 3.45 14.23
CA THR A 75 24.47 3.81 14.87
C THR A 75 24.51 3.10 16.23
N THR A 76 25.46 2.19 16.38
CA THR A 76 25.69 1.48 17.64
C THR A 76 27.06 1.87 18.17
N LYS A 77 27.13 2.23 19.45
CA LYS A 77 28.41 2.48 20.11
C LYS A 77 29.10 1.16 20.42
N VAL A 78 30.22 0.93 19.81
CA VAL A 78 31.07 -0.26 20.06
C VAL A 78 32.31 0.18 20.79
N LYS A 79 32.64 -0.50 21.89
CA LYS A 79 33.90 -0.28 22.61
C LYS A 79 35.03 -0.99 21.84
N THR A 80 35.94 -0.23 21.31
CA THR A 80 37.10 -0.74 20.59
C THR A 80 38.38 -0.27 21.33
N VAL A 81 39.30 -1.17 21.51
CA VAL A 81 40.61 -0.84 22.09
C VAL A 81 41.50 -0.30 20.99
N VAL A 82 41.82 0.99 21.04
CA VAL A 82 42.78 1.65 20.15
C VAL A 82 43.92 2.14 21.02
N ASP A 83 45.16 1.71 20.73
CA ASP A 83 46.38 2.07 21.46
C ASP A 83 46.34 1.72 22.96
N GLY A 84 45.68 0.60 23.33
CA GLY A 84 45.62 0.15 24.73
C GLY A 84 44.59 0.91 25.60
N VAL A 85 43.80 1.81 25.02
CA VAL A 85 42.75 2.56 25.69
C VAL A 85 41.38 2.20 25.10
N GLU A 86 40.44 1.83 25.96
CA GLU A 86 39.04 1.63 25.53
C GLU A 86 38.44 2.96 25.06
N LYS A 87 38.11 3.05 23.77
CA LYS A 87 37.38 4.17 23.20
C LYS A 87 36.04 3.68 22.64
N GLU A 88 34.99 4.43 22.92
CA GLU A 88 33.70 4.23 22.27
C GLU A 88 33.76 4.83 20.85
N VAL A 89 33.58 3.96 19.85
CA VAL A 89 33.51 4.37 18.45
C VAL A 89 32.11 4.12 17.94
N ASP A 90 31.52 5.13 17.29
CA ASP A 90 30.22 5.01 16.65
C ASP A 90 30.34 4.18 15.36
N GLN A 91 29.83 2.96 15.40
CA GLN A 91 29.75 2.10 14.22
C GLN A 91 28.35 2.25 13.58
N THR A 92 28.31 2.77 12.37
CA THR A 92 27.07 2.87 11.61
C THR A 92 26.88 1.62 10.76
N ILE A 93 25.89 0.80 11.12
CA ILE A 93 25.46 -0.35 10.33
C ILE A 93 24.35 0.14 9.39
N VAL A 94 24.56 -0.08 8.10
CA VAL A 94 23.59 0.24 7.05
C VAL A 94 22.83 -1.03 6.70
N GLU A 95 21.55 -1.10 7.07
CA GLU A 95 20.67 -2.22 6.74
C GLU A 95 19.73 -1.81 5.61
N LYS A 96 19.76 -2.54 4.50
CA LYS A 96 18.83 -2.34 3.39
C LYS A 96 17.64 -3.26 3.58
N ILE A 97 16.45 -2.69 3.79
CA ILE A 97 15.18 -3.42 3.85
C ILE A 97 14.57 -3.36 2.47
N PRO A 98 14.37 -4.52 1.78
CA PRO A 98 13.72 -4.54 0.49
C PRO A 98 12.26 -4.06 0.59
N GLY A 99 11.79 -3.43 -0.48
CA GLY A 99 10.40 -3.03 -0.60
C GLY A 99 9.46 -4.22 -0.80
N TYR A 100 8.20 -4.02 -0.45
CA TYR A 100 7.13 -5.01 -0.59
C TYR A 100 5.81 -4.32 -0.86
N LEU A 101 4.84 -5.09 -1.34
CA LEU A 101 3.46 -4.67 -1.43
C LEU A 101 2.68 -5.25 -0.25
N GLU A 102 1.64 -4.56 0.16
CA GLU A 102 0.81 -4.94 1.31
C GLU A 102 -0.67 -4.86 0.93
N ALA A 103 -1.46 -5.84 1.35
CA ALA A 103 -2.92 -5.74 1.35
C ALA A 103 -3.40 -5.53 2.79
N VAL A 104 -4.24 -4.54 2.99
CA VAL A 104 -4.75 -4.10 4.30
C VAL A 104 -6.27 -4.18 4.29
N TYR A 105 -6.84 -4.93 5.23
CA TYR A 105 -8.28 -5.14 5.35
C TYR A 105 -8.80 -4.55 6.66
N HIS A 106 -9.93 -3.85 6.58
CA HIS A 106 -10.64 -3.28 7.72
C HIS A 106 -11.89 -4.09 8.02
N LEU A 107 -11.88 -4.78 9.14
CA LEU A 107 -12.93 -5.72 9.52
C LEU A 107 -13.79 -5.17 10.65
N TYR A 108 -15.08 -5.37 10.56
CA TYR A 108 -16.07 -4.98 11.59
C TYR A 108 -16.93 -6.17 11.98
N SER A 109 -17.35 -6.19 13.21
CA SER A 109 -18.41 -7.06 13.69
C SER A 109 -19.73 -6.29 13.69
N MET A 110 -20.60 -6.60 12.77
CA MET A 110 -21.95 -6.04 12.73
C MET A 110 -22.78 -6.61 13.87
N LYS A 111 -22.57 -7.88 14.20
CA LYS A 111 -23.23 -8.56 15.31
C LYS A 111 -22.90 -7.94 16.66
N HIS A 112 -21.64 -7.68 16.94
CA HIS A 112 -21.18 -7.12 18.22
C HIS A 112 -20.99 -5.60 18.19
N LYS A 113 -21.22 -4.96 17.04
CA LYS A 113 -21.13 -3.50 16.85
C LYS A 113 -19.78 -2.92 17.28
N HIS A 114 -18.69 -3.56 16.88
CA HIS A 114 -17.33 -3.08 17.14
C HIS A 114 -16.42 -3.23 15.92
N GLY A 115 -15.30 -2.53 15.96
CA GLY A 115 -14.27 -2.47 14.94
C GLY A 115 -13.70 -1.05 14.82
N PRO A 116 -12.80 -0.79 13.86
CA PRO A 116 -12.21 -1.79 12.96
C PRO A 116 -11.15 -2.66 13.64
N LEU A 117 -11.08 -3.93 13.25
CA LEU A 117 -9.89 -4.73 13.36
C LEU A 117 -9.16 -4.65 12.02
N ILE A 118 -7.90 -4.26 12.02
CA ILE A 118 -7.10 -4.15 10.81
C ILE A 118 -6.18 -5.35 10.71
N ILE A 119 -6.26 -6.07 9.60
CA ILE A 119 -5.33 -7.14 9.26
C ILE A 119 -4.52 -6.78 8.02
N ARG A 120 -3.28 -7.25 7.96
CA ARG A 120 -2.34 -7.00 6.86
C ARG A 120 -1.69 -8.29 6.41
N MET A 121 -1.45 -8.37 5.11
CA MET A 121 -0.61 -9.39 4.49
C MET A 121 0.44 -8.70 3.63
N ARG A 122 1.66 -9.25 3.61
CA ARG A 122 2.79 -8.70 2.85
C ARG A 122 3.27 -9.65 1.78
N THR A 123 3.58 -9.11 0.62
CA THR A 123 4.29 -9.86 -0.41
C THR A 123 5.77 -10.00 -0.06
N ALA A 124 6.44 -11.00 -0.61
CA ALA A 124 7.87 -11.20 -0.41
C ALA A 124 8.72 -10.10 -1.09
N ASN A 125 8.18 -9.47 -2.12
CA ASN A 125 8.86 -8.46 -2.93
C ASN A 125 7.84 -7.55 -3.64
N ARG A 126 8.33 -6.61 -4.44
CA ARG A 126 7.55 -5.68 -5.27
C ARG A 126 7.48 -6.08 -6.75
N THR A 127 7.90 -7.28 -7.12
CA THR A 127 7.92 -7.72 -8.52
C THR A 127 6.52 -8.04 -9.03
N ASP A 128 6.39 -8.22 -10.35
CA ASP A 128 5.11 -8.56 -11.00
C ASP A 128 4.57 -9.94 -10.60
N GLY A 129 5.39 -10.78 -9.95
CA GLY A 129 4.98 -12.05 -9.37
C GLY A 129 4.54 -11.99 -7.90
N ALA A 130 4.32 -10.80 -7.34
CA ALA A 130 3.89 -10.62 -5.95
C ALA A 130 2.51 -11.27 -5.71
N ARG A 131 2.43 -12.20 -4.76
CA ARG A 131 1.22 -12.99 -4.52
C ARG A 131 0.79 -12.94 -3.07
N LEU A 132 -0.53 -12.95 -2.86
CA LEU A 132 -1.18 -13.08 -1.55
C LEU A 132 -2.38 -14.02 -1.66
N PRO A 133 -2.78 -14.71 -0.59
CA PRO A 133 -4.02 -15.47 -0.57
C PRO A 133 -5.22 -14.52 -0.64
N SER A 134 -6.24 -14.89 -1.41
CA SER A 134 -7.50 -14.15 -1.47
C SER A 134 -8.33 -14.38 -0.20
N LEU A 135 -8.90 -13.33 0.34
CA LEU A 135 -9.87 -13.40 1.44
C LEU A 135 -11.32 -13.25 0.95
N THR A 136 -11.54 -13.11 -0.37
CA THR A 136 -12.86 -13.10 -1.01
C THR A 136 -13.74 -14.31 -0.63
N PRO A 137 -13.21 -15.56 -0.52
CA PRO A 137 -14.02 -16.70 -0.09
C PRO A 137 -14.59 -16.55 1.33
N ILE A 138 -13.95 -15.72 2.15
CA ILE A 138 -14.35 -15.45 3.53
C ILE A 138 -15.24 -14.21 3.60
N TRP A 139 -14.83 -13.12 2.99
CA TRP A 139 -15.59 -11.87 2.90
C TRP A 139 -15.85 -11.51 1.45
N ARG A 140 -17.05 -11.82 0.95
CA ARG A 140 -17.41 -11.52 -0.44
C ARG A 140 -17.31 -10.02 -0.79
N SER A 141 -17.43 -9.14 0.18
CA SER A 141 -17.23 -7.70 -0.03
C SER A 141 -15.81 -7.32 -0.47
N ALA A 142 -14.82 -8.19 -0.24
CA ALA A 142 -13.45 -7.97 -0.70
C ALA A 142 -13.25 -8.26 -2.21
N GLU A 143 -14.19 -8.90 -2.89
CA GLU A 143 -14.06 -9.36 -4.28
C GLU A 143 -13.63 -8.24 -5.24
N LEU A 144 -14.37 -7.16 -5.29
CA LEU A 144 -14.04 -6.04 -6.17
C LEU A 144 -12.82 -5.25 -5.70
N GLN A 145 -12.60 -5.18 -4.39
CA GLN A 145 -11.47 -4.46 -3.80
C GLN A 145 -10.14 -5.19 -4.01
N GLU A 146 -10.13 -6.52 -3.94
CA GLU A 146 -8.96 -7.32 -4.31
C GLU A 146 -8.64 -7.18 -5.81
N ARG A 147 -9.65 -7.07 -6.67
CA ARG A 147 -9.46 -6.74 -8.09
C ARG A 147 -8.87 -5.35 -8.30
N GLU A 148 -9.31 -4.34 -7.54
CA GLU A 148 -8.70 -3.01 -7.57
C GLU A 148 -7.24 -3.06 -7.13
N ILE A 149 -6.91 -3.80 -6.07
CA ILE A 149 -5.52 -3.96 -5.62
C ILE A 149 -4.68 -4.69 -6.67
N PHE A 150 -5.22 -5.73 -7.29
CA PHE A 150 -4.56 -6.41 -8.40
C PHE A 150 -4.30 -5.45 -9.56
N ASP A 151 -5.30 -4.72 -9.97
CA ASP A 151 -5.23 -3.80 -11.10
C ASP A 151 -4.22 -2.66 -10.87
N LEU A 152 -4.29 -2.01 -9.71
CA LEU A 152 -3.54 -0.80 -9.43
C LEU A 152 -2.15 -1.03 -8.83
N TYR A 153 -1.92 -2.16 -8.12
CA TYR A 153 -0.65 -2.48 -7.46
C TYR A 153 0.02 -3.75 -8.01
N GLY A 154 -0.68 -4.60 -8.75
CA GLY A 154 -0.14 -5.83 -9.31
C GLY A 154 0.02 -6.96 -8.29
N ILE A 155 -0.77 -6.97 -7.22
CA ILE A 155 -0.80 -8.09 -6.28
C ILE A 155 -1.73 -9.17 -6.83
N HIS A 156 -1.19 -10.35 -7.10
CA HIS A 156 -1.99 -11.49 -7.55
C HIS A 156 -2.62 -12.20 -6.34
N PHE A 157 -3.96 -12.25 -6.28
CA PHE A 157 -4.68 -12.93 -5.20
C PHE A 157 -4.98 -14.39 -5.54
N GLU A 158 -4.29 -15.31 -4.89
CA GLU A 158 -4.46 -16.74 -5.10
C GLU A 158 -5.80 -17.21 -4.53
N GLY A 159 -6.58 -17.93 -5.33
CA GLY A 159 -7.93 -18.39 -4.95
C GLY A 159 -9.03 -17.34 -5.11
N HIS A 160 -8.74 -16.19 -5.72
CA HIS A 160 -9.78 -15.23 -6.09
C HIS A 160 -10.68 -15.80 -7.22
N PRO A 161 -12.01 -15.69 -7.12
CA PRO A 161 -12.93 -16.34 -8.08
C PRO A 161 -12.88 -15.72 -9.49
N ASP A 162 -12.59 -14.43 -9.62
CA ASP A 162 -12.61 -13.70 -10.90
C ASP A 162 -11.58 -12.57 -10.86
N LEU A 163 -10.27 -12.92 -10.91
CA LEU A 163 -9.18 -11.94 -10.83
C LEU A 163 -8.86 -11.38 -12.21
N ARG A 164 -9.46 -10.23 -12.53
CA ARG A 164 -9.23 -9.46 -13.76
C ARG A 164 -9.23 -7.98 -13.45
N ARG A 165 -8.72 -7.15 -14.34
CA ARG A 165 -8.72 -5.69 -14.17
C ARG A 165 -10.14 -5.15 -14.01
N ILE A 166 -10.28 -4.00 -13.36
CA ILE A 166 -11.58 -3.36 -13.08
C ILE A 166 -11.59 -1.86 -13.39
N LEU A 167 -10.48 -1.17 -13.22
CA LEU A 167 -10.37 0.28 -13.44
C LEU A 167 -9.59 0.59 -14.71
N MET A 168 -8.48 -0.14 -14.92
CA MET A 168 -7.69 0.01 -16.13
C MET A 168 -8.25 -0.92 -17.22
N TRP A 169 -7.98 -0.60 -18.49
CA TRP A 169 -8.34 -1.45 -19.61
C TRP A 169 -7.47 -2.72 -19.66
N ASP A 170 -7.93 -3.74 -20.36
CA ASP A 170 -7.33 -5.08 -20.30
C ASP A 170 -5.87 -5.12 -20.83
N GLU A 171 -5.55 -4.29 -21.81
CA GLU A 171 -4.21 -4.19 -22.43
C GLU A 171 -3.24 -3.29 -21.64
N PHE A 172 -3.70 -2.62 -20.61
CA PHE A 172 -2.82 -1.78 -19.79
C PHE A 172 -1.77 -2.64 -19.07
N VAL A 173 -0.49 -2.35 -19.30
CA VAL A 173 0.61 -3.23 -18.89
C VAL A 173 1.09 -2.95 -17.47
N ASP A 174 0.85 -1.75 -16.94
CA ASP A 174 1.46 -1.26 -15.71
C ASP A 174 0.49 -1.20 -14.52
N HIS A 175 0.96 -0.68 -13.39
CA HIS A 175 0.20 -0.56 -12.14
C HIS A 175 0.31 0.88 -11.59
N PRO A 176 -0.68 1.74 -11.87
CA PRO A 176 -0.56 3.19 -11.70
C PRO A 176 -0.47 3.67 -10.24
N MET A 177 -0.81 2.84 -9.26
CA MET A 177 -0.70 3.19 -7.84
C MET A 177 0.63 2.77 -7.21
N ARG A 178 1.53 2.15 -7.97
CA ARG A 178 2.91 1.94 -7.51
C ARG A 178 3.66 3.26 -7.47
N LYS A 179 4.48 3.47 -6.47
CA LYS A 179 5.24 4.72 -6.27
C LYS A 179 6.32 4.99 -7.31
N ASP A 180 6.74 3.99 -8.05
CA ASP A 180 7.69 4.04 -9.15
C ASP A 180 7.02 4.10 -10.53
N TYR A 181 5.69 4.08 -10.57
CA TYR A 181 4.94 4.27 -11.80
C TYR A 181 5.26 5.64 -12.42
N ARG A 182 5.48 5.63 -13.71
CA ARG A 182 5.62 6.84 -14.52
C ARG A 182 4.58 6.79 -15.60
N GLU A 183 3.77 7.81 -15.64
CA GLU A 183 2.79 7.97 -16.70
C GLU A 183 3.54 8.11 -18.04
N PRO A 184 3.23 7.28 -19.05
CA PRO A 184 3.81 7.42 -20.37
C PRO A 184 3.36 8.74 -21.00
N ASP A 185 4.24 9.35 -21.78
CA ASP A 185 3.96 10.63 -22.44
C ASP A 185 2.85 10.50 -23.49
N ASP A 186 2.59 9.28 -23.97
CA ASP A 186 1.51 8.97 -24.90
C ASP A 186 0.96 7.55 -24.66
N TYR A 187 -0.36 7.42 -24.67
CA TYR A 187 -1.01 6.10 -24.69
C TYR A 187 -1.11 5.63 -26.14
N GLU A 188 -0.44 4.55 -26.48
CA GLU A 188 -0.29 4.00 -27.85
C GLU A 188 -1.59 3.87 -28.66
N TRP A 189 -2.73 4.06 -28.05
CA TRP A 189 -4.03 3.92 -28.69
C TRP A 189 -4.94 5.16 -28.60
N GLU A 190 -4.46 6.26 -28.05
CA GLU A 190 -4.92 7.58 -28.43
C GLU A 190 -3.95 8.15 -29.46
N PRO A 191 -4.20 7.95 -30.79
CA PRO A 191 -3.30 8.45 -31.84
C PRO A 191 -3.48 9.96 -32.05
N THR A 192 -3.61 10.71 -30.99
CA THR A 192 -3.54 12.16 -31.03
C THR A 192 -2.15 12.55 -30.55
N PRO A 193 -1.18 12.73 -31.44
CA PRO A 193 0.10 13.26 -31.04
C PRO A 193 -0.14 14.60 -30.36
N HIS A 194 0.17 14.69 -29.08
CA HIS A 194 0.00 15.94 -28.30
C HIS A 194 0.74 17.11 -28.97
N ASP A 195 1.86 16.84 -29.61
CA ASP A 195 2.61 17.80 -30.41
C ASP A 195 1.78 18.39 -31.55
N ASP A 196 0.98 17.59 -32.23
CA ASP A 196 0.11 18.07 -33.31
C ASP A 196 -1.01 18.97 -32.82
N VAL A 197 -1.53 18.76 -31.61
CA VAL A 197 -2.57 19.63 -31.02
C VAL A 197 -2.00 21.01 -30.67
N LEU A 198 -0.79 21.03 -30.10
CA LEU A 198 -0.11 22.29 -29.77
C LEU A 198 0.33 23.05 -31.03
N GLU A 199 0.80 22.33 -32.07
CA GLU A 199 1.14 22.94 -33.35
C GLU A 199 -0.10 23.45 -34.09
N LYS A 200 -1.17 22.67 -34.13
CA LYS A 200 -2.47 23.10 -34.66
C LYS A 200 -3.05 24.26 -33.87
N ALA A 201 -2.95 24.26 -32.55
CA ALA A 201 -3.36 25.39 -31.74
C ALA A 201 -2.55 26.65 -32.06
N LYS A 202 -1.24 26.54 -32.27
CA LYS A 202 -0.39 27.66 -32.71
C LYS A 202 -0.76 28.19 -34.09
N GLN A 203 -1.21 27.34 -35.00
CA GLN A 203 -1.67 27.72 -36.35
C GLN A 203 -3.04 28.41 -36.32
N HIS A 204 -3.92 28.07 -35.39
CA HIS A 204 -5.25 28.62 -35.26
C HIS A 204 -5.35 29.82 -34.32
N TYR A 205 -4.42 29.98 -33.39
CA TYR A 205 -4.33 31.15 -32.55
C TYR A 205 -3.47 32.24 -33.21
N THR A 206 -4.11 33.16 -33.87
CA THR A 206 -3.44 34.43 -34.23
C THR A 206 -2.97 35.06 -32.93
N PRO A 207 -1.68 35.36 -32.76
CA PRO A 207 -1.20 36.07 -31.58
C PRO A 207 -1.99 37.36 -31.46
N ARG A 208 -2.61 37.62 -30.31
CA ARG A 208 -3.19 38.96 -30.08
C ARG A 208 -2.10 39.96 -30.28
N PRO A 209 -2.34 41.03 -31.07
CA PRO A 209 -1.38 42.12 -31.15
C PRO A 209 -1.06 42.56 -29.73
N GLN A 210 0.22 42.57 -29.39
CA GLN A 210 0.66 43.20 -28.15
C GLN A 210 0.23 44.66 -28.26
N LEU A 211 -0.68 45.08 -27.39
CA LEU A 211 -0.98 46.48 -27.21
C LEU A 211 0.27 47.12 -26.61
N ASP A 212 1.12 47.69 -27.46
CA ASP A 212 2.21 48.52 -27.04
C ASP A 212 1.61 49.68 -26.23
N GLY A 213 1.82 49.71 -24.92
CA GLY A 213 1.40 50.81 -24.07
C GLY A 213 0.54 50.43 -22.85
N ALA A 214 0.99 49.50 -22.03
CA ALA A 214 0.57 49.46 -20.63
C ALA A 214 1.75 49.89 -19.76
N GLU A 215 1.79 51.18 -19.46
CA GLU A 215 2.69 51.75 -18.46
C GLU A 215 2.52 51.01 -17.12
N ASN A 216 3.66 50.62 -16.55
CA ASN A 216 3.78 50.07 -15.21
C ASN A 216 3.20 51.07 -14.19
N VAL A 217 1.98 50.85 -13.74
CA VAL A 217 1.47 51.50 -12.53
C VAL A 217 1.99 50.72 -11.34
N THR A 218 3.12 51.14 -10.82
CA THR A 218 3.62 50.77 -9.50
C THR A 218 2.65 51.28 -8.45
N ALA A 219 1.84 50.39 -7.88
CA ALA A 219 1.09 50.67 -6.67
C ALA A 219 2.08 50.72 -5.49
N GLN A 220 2.27 51.87 -4.91
CA GLN A 220 2.92 52.04 -3.61
C GLN A 220 1.90 51.69 -2.49
N PRO A 221 2.33 51.01 -1.42
CA PRO A 221 1.48 50.74 -0.28
C PRO A 221 1.38 51.99 0.63
N GLN A 222 0.16 52.30 1.05
CA GLN A 222 -0.12 53.10 2.25
C GLN A 222 -0.49 52.15 3.40
#